data_1e6148a2ab894647d2457b24125262b4
#
_entry.id   1e6148a2ab894647d2457b24125262b4
#
_cell.length_a   1.000
_cell.length_b   1.000
_cell.length_c   1.000
_cell.angle_alpha   90.00
_cell.angle_beta   90.00
_cell.angle_gamma   90.00
#
_symmetry.space_group_name_H-M   'P 1'
#
loop_
_entity.id
_entity.type
_entity.pdbx_description
1 polymer ?
#
loop_
_entity_poly.entity_id
_entity_poly.type
_entity_poly.pdbx_seq_one_letter_code
_entity_poly.pdbx_strand_id
1 'polypeptide(L)'
;AQAVRHKKCLVAAVLTANFLVLGYFKYWSYFAELLSGAFSATAPSSLGLVMPLGISFYTFQAVGYLIDCYRGRHPAEKNYVRFLLFISFFPQLIQGPINRYGEMAPQLTARHIWNWERTKRALFLFLFGAMKKYAIANLTAPTIAAILDGNDPKLAGSMALLAILLYSLQQYADFSGGIDMVLGVAQLYGIEMMPNFRQPYFSTSLGDFWRRWHISLGAWMRDYLFYPFALTKPMQRFGKWATSHCGKHFGRVLPAAVANLLVFAVVGIWHGPQAHYLAWGLYNGLVIALADLLEPAFKKLNTALHIPTESRGWHVFRIVRTFIIVNIGWYFDRNEFVQGCIYLRNTFTDFNLSALAANAPGAFAAVSGPAWGLVIISTLLVFAHSVLKEQGRDPYAEVQRLLLALRWG
;
A
#
# COMPACT_ATOMS: atom_id res chain seq x y z
N ALA A 1 28.79 -2.99 -29.73
CA ALA A 1 28.90 -3.75 -28.47
C ALA A 1 29.48 -2.86 -27.33
N GLN A 2 30.60 -2.15 -27.55
CA GLN A 2 31.25 -1.33 -26.52
C GLN A 2 30.35 -0.16 -26.03
N ALA A 3 29.73 0.60 -26.93
CA ALA A 3 28.81 1.68 -26.59
C ALA A 3 27.59 1.19 -25.79
N VAL A 4 27.05 -0.01 -26.08
CA VAL A 4 25.94 -0.62 -25.33
C VAL A 4 26.41 -1.04 -23.93
N ARG A 5 27.63 -1.56 -23.79
CA ARG A 5 28.22 -1.93 -22.49
C ARG A 5 28.43 -0.69 -21.61
N HIS A 6 28.94 0.41 -22.16
CA HIS A 6 29.12 1.68 -21.43
C HIS A 6 27.77 2.23 -20.93
N LYS A 7 26.71 2.21 -21.75
CA LYS A 7 25.37 2.62 -21.33
C LYS A 7 24.84 1.76 -20.16
N LYS A 8 25.02 0.44 -20.21
CA LYS A 8 24.62 -0.47 -19.12
C LYS A 8 25.36 -0.15 -17.83
N CYS A 9 26.69 0.03 -17.88
CA CYS A 9 27.48 0.35 -16.70
C CYS A 9 27.07 1.69 -16.11
N LEU A 10 26.84 2.72 -16.94
CA LEU A 10 26.38 4.03 -16.48
C LEU A 10 25.02 3.95 -15.79
N VAL A 11 24.05 3.30 -16.42
CA VAL A 11 22.71 3.10 -15.80
C VAL A 11 22.83 2.35 -14.48
N ALA A 12 23.58 1.26 -14.43
CA ALA A 12 23.82 0.51 -13.20
C ALA A 12 24.45 1.38 -12.11
N ALA A 13 25.46 2.18 -12.44
CA ALA A 13 26.12 3.08 -11.49
C ALA A 13 25.15 4.14 -10.93
N VAL A 14 24.34 4.76 -11.79
CA VAL A 14 23.34 5.76 -11.36
C VAL A 14 22.24 5.14 -10.52
N LEU A 15 21.74 3.94 -10.87
CA LEU A 15 20.78 3.19 -10.06
C LEU A 15 21.36 2.86 -8.69
N THR A 16 22.58 2.33 -8.64
CA THR A 16 23.27 2.00 -7.39
C THR A 16 23.43 3.25 -6.53
N ALA A 17 23.88 4.37 -7.09
CA ALA A 17 24.02 5.64 -6.36
C ALA A 17 22.68 6.09 -5.75
N ASN A 18 21.57 6.05 -6.51
CA ASN A 18 20.25 6.42 -6.00
C ASN A 18 19.81 5.52 -4.82
N PHE A 19 20.01 4.20 -4.94
CA PHE A 19 19.65 3.26 -3.86
C PHE A 19 20.61 3.33 -2.67
N LEU A 20 21.88 3.67 -2.86
CA LEU A 20 22.83 3.91 -1.75
C LEU A 20 22.44 5.14 -0.96
N VAL A 21 22.05 6.24 -1.65
CA VAL A 21 21.56 7.44 -0.98
C VAL A 21 20.27 7.15 -0.20
N LEU A 22 19.30 6.48 -0.82
CA LEU A 22 18.08 6.05 -0.12
C LEU A 22 18.40 5.15 1.06
N GLY A 23 19.30 4.18 0.87
CA GLY A 23 19.75 3.23 1.89
C GLY A 23 20.41 3.93 3.07
N TYR A 24 21.27 4.91 2.82
CA TYR A 24 21.90 5.73 3.85
C TYR A 24 20.83 6.45 4.70
N PHE A 25 19.96 7.22 4.08
CA PHE A 25 18.99 8.01 4.84
C PHE A 25 17.95 7.17 5.58
N LYS A 26 17.60 5.99 5.07
CA LYS A 26 16.51 5.18 5.62
C LYS A 26 16.99 4.10 6.60
N TYR A 27 18.19 3.56 6.41
CA TYR A 27 18.62 2.36 7.12
C TYR A 27 19.92 2.52 7.90
N TRP A 28 20.65 3.64 7.76
CA TRP A 28 21.96 3.81 8.38
C TRP A 28 21.93 3.66 9.90
N SER A 29 21.00 4.33 10.58
CA SER A 29 20.88 4.26 12.04
C SER A 29 20.70 2.83 12.54
N TYR A 30 19.82 2.08 11.88
CA TYR A 30 19.57 0.67 12.23
C TYR A 30 20.81 -0.20 12.04
N PHE A 31 21.51 -0.06 10.90
CA PHE A 31 22.73 -0.84 10.64
C PHE A 31 23.88 -0.41 11.57
N ALA A 32 23.98 0.86 11.87
CA ALA A 32 24.98 1.36 12.81
C ALA A 32 24.77 0.80 14.22
N GLU A 33 23.54 0.76 14.72
CA GLU A 33 23.19 0.12 15.98
C GLU A 33 23.48 -1.38 15.98
N LEU A 34 23.10 -2.09 14.93
CA LEU A 34 23.36 -3.53 14.78
C LEU A 34 24.87 -3.82 14.80
N LEU A 35 25.66 -3.05 14.07
CA LEU A 35 27.11 -3.22 14.03
C LEU A 35 27.76 -2.89 15.38
N SER A 36 27.34 -1.82 16.03
CA SER A 36 27.87 -1.46 17.37
C SER A 36 27.57 -2.53 18.41
N GLY A 37 26.37 -3.11 18.39
CA GLY A 37 26.00 -4.22 19.26
C GLY A 37 26.81 -5.50 18.99
N ALA A 38 27.05 -5.81 17.71
CA ALA A 38 27.80 -7.00 17.32
C ALA A 38 29.31 -6.92 17.63
N PHE A 39 29.89 -5.73 17.56
CA PHE A 39 31.34 -5.52 17.76
C PHE A 39 31.71 -4.82 19.05
N SER A 40 30.74 -4.58 19.97
CA SER A 40 30.95 -3.84 21.22
C SER A 40 31.66 -2.48 21.02
N ALA A 41 31.43 -1.86 19.87
CA ALA A 41 32.03 -0.60 19.45
C ALA A 41 30.99 0.54 19.52
N THR A 42 31.46 1.78 19.66
CA THR A 42 30.57 2.95 19.54
C THR A 42 29.94 2.96 18.13
N ALA A 43 28.62 3.13 18.07
CA ALA A 43 27.90 3.22 16.80
C ALA A 43 28.53 4.31 15.91
N PRO A 44 28.84 4.03 14.63
CA PRO A 44 29.35 5.03 13.72
C PRO A 44 28.36 6.22 13.66
N SER A 45 28.85 7.44 13.91
CA SER A 45 28.02 8.64 13.87
C SER A 45 27.39 8.82 12.50
N SER A 46 26.10 9.18 12.46
CA SER A 46 25.48 9.65 11.22
C SER A 46 26.15 10.95 10.78
N LEU A 47 26.14 11.25 9.48
CA LEU A 47 26.65 12.52 8.96
C LEU A 47 25.83 13.75 9.43
N GLY A 48 24.86 13.56 10.36
CA GLY A 48 23.99 14.64 10.83
C GLY A 48 23.06 15.23 9.76
N LEU A 49 22.93 14.54 8.63
CA LEU A 49 22.08 15.01 7.52
C LEU A 49 20.61 14.77 7.84
N VAL A 50 19.80 15.79 7.63
CA VAL A 50 18.34 15.67 7.72
C VAL A 50 17.81 14.86 6.55
N MET A 51 16.94 13.87 6.82
CA MET A 51 16.33 13.06 5.78
C MET A 51 15.46 13.93 4.86
N PRO A 52 15.78 13.99 3.55
CA PRO A 52 14.98 14.78 2.61
C PRO A 52 13.54 14.29 2.54
N LEU A 53 12.60 15.24 2.56
CA LEU A 53 11.18 14.96 2.48
C LEU A 53 10.83 14.21 1.18
N GLY A 54 10.17 13.07 1.28
CA GLY A 54 9.73 12.30 0.12
C GLY A 54 10.82 11.50 -0.59
N ILE A 55 12.02 11.32 0.02
CA ILE A 55 13.17 10.64 -0.63
C ILE A 55 12.80 9.30 -1.27
N SER A 56 11.96 8.49 -0.65
CA SER A 56 11.51 7.21 -1.20
C SER A 56 10.72 7.37 -2.49
N PHE A 57 9.82 8.36 -2.54
CA PHE A 57 8.93 8.59 -3.69
C PHE A 57 9.69 9.14 -4.89
N TYR A 58 10.46 10.20 -4.71
CA TYR A 58 11.20 10.76 -5.84
C TYR A 58 12.35 9.85 -6.30
N THR A 59 12.92 9.01 -5.42
CA THR A 59 13.88 7.98 -5.84
C THR A 59 13.21 6.98 -6.80
N PHE A 60 12.02 6.47 -6.47
CA PHE A 60 11.29 5.58 -7.38
C PHE A 60 10.91 6.25 -8.71
N GLN A 61 10.55 7.53 -8.68
CA GLN A 61 10.26 8.29 -9.89
C GLN A 61 11.52 8.48 -10.77
N ALA A 62 12.63 8.88 -10.17
CA ALA A 62 13.90 9.06 -10.87
C ALA A 62 14.43 7.74 -11.46
N VAL A 63 14.39 6.66 -10.67
CA VAL A 63 14.78 5.32 -11.10
C VAL A 63 13.88 4.84 -12.23
N GLY A 64 12.55 5.00 -12.11
CA GLY A 64 11.61 4.65 -13.15
C GLY A 64 11.87 5.39 -14.45
N TYR A 65 12.06 6.71 -14.38
CA TYR A 65 12.44 7.55 -15.53
C TYR A 65 13.73 7.07 -16.20
N LEU A 66 14.80 6.84 -15.41
CA LEU A 66 16.08 6.37 -15.93
C LEU A 66 15.96 5.04 -16.69
N ILE A 67 15.22 4.07 -16.10
CA ILE A 67 14.97 2.76 -16.72
C ILE A 67 14.14 2.91 -17.99
N ASP A 68 13.11 3.76 -17.99
CA ASP A 68 12.26 3.98 -19.17
C ASP A 68 13.02 4.65 -20.32
N CYS A 69 13.89 5.63 -20.03
CA CYS A 69 14.82 6.20 -21.02
C CYS A 69 15.80 5.14 -21.55
N TYR A 70 16.36 4.31 -20.67
CA TYR A 70 17.28 3.24 -21.07
C TYR A 70 16.60 2.19 -21.97
N ARG A 71 15.32 1.88 -21.69
CA ARG A 71 14.51 0.96 -22.50
C ARG A 71 13.96 1.56 -23.78
N GLY A 72 14.21 2.87 -24.01
CA GLY A 72 13.71 3.60 -25.19
C GLY A 72 12.21 3.89 -25.15
N ARG A 73 11.55 3.80 -23.99
CA ARG A 73 10.13 4.16 -23.83
C ARG A 73 9.91 5.65 -23.97
N HIS A 74 10.88 6.45 -23.53
CA HIS A 74 10.88 7.90 -23.63
C HIS A 74 12.26 8.42 -24.06
N PRO A 75 12.34 9.50 -24.85
CA PRO A 75 13.57 10.22 -25.03
C PRO A 75 14.03 10.85 -23.70
N ALA A 76 15.33 10.97 -23.50
CA ALA A 76 15.84 11.67 -22.34
C ALA A 76 15.46 13.16 -22.41
N GLU A 77 14.93 13.70 -21.32
CA GLU A 77 14.62 15.12 -21.20
C GLU A 77 15.92 15.92 -21.18
N LYS A 78 16.00 16.89 -22.10
CA LYS A 78 17.17 17.77 -22.22
C LYS A 78 17.07 19.01 -21.35
N ASN A 79 15.87 19.38 -20.96
CA ASN A 79 15.62 20.54 -20.11
C ASN A 79 15.60 20.10 -18.65
N TYR A 80 16.68 20.43 -17.92
CA TYR A 80 16.82 20.10 -16.51
C TYR A 80 15.67 20.66 -15.63
N VAL A 81 15.17 21.85 -15.95
CA VAL A 81 14.07 22.48 -15.20
C VAL A 81 12.78 21.69 -15.33
N ARG A 82 12.47 21.15 -16.52
CA ARG A 82 11.30 20.29 -16.72
C ARG A 82 11.42 18.98 -15.95
N PHE A 83 12.60 18.39 -15.96
CA PHE A 83 12.85 17.17 -15.18
C PHE A 83 12.74 17.46 -13.67
N LEU A 84 13.33 18.56 -13.21
CA LEU A 84 13.24 18.98 -11.82
C LEU A 84 11.78 19.24 -11.40
N LEU A 85 11.01 19.93 -12.25
CA LEU A 85 9.57 20.16 -12.02
C LEU A 85 8.80 18.84 -11.82
N PHE A 86 9.08 17.83 -12.64
CA PHE A 86 8.47 16.51 -12.46
C PHE A 86 8.84 15.87 -11.12
N ILE A 87 10.12 15.85 -10.76
CA ILE A 87 10.60 15.22 -9.52
C ILE A 87 10.12 15.97 -8.27
N SER A 88 10.05 17.30 -8.33
CA SER A 88 9.71 18.16 -7.19
C SER A 88 8.24 18.59 -7.13
N PHE A 89 7.37 18.06 -8.00
CA PHE A 89 5.96 18.41 -7.98
C PHE A 89 5.32 18.04 -6.63
N PHE A 90 5.06 19.05 -5.82
CA PHE A 90 4.81 18.92 -4.38
C PHE A 90 3.66 17.97 -4.01
N PRO A 91 2.55 17.82 -4.79
CA PRO A 91 1.49 16.90 -4.41
C PRO A 91 1.92 15.43 -4.38
N GLN A 92 3.01 15.06 -5.07
CA GLN A 92 3.47 13.67 -5.12
C GLN A 92 4.62 13.37 -4.14
N LEU A 93 5.21 14.39 -3.45
CA LEU A 93 6.44 14.20 -2.67
C LEU A 93 6.26 13.40 -1.38
N ILE A 94 5.17 13.59 -0.63
CA ILE A 94 5.00 13.02 0.72
C ILE A 94 4.26 11.69 0.70
N GLN A 95 3.04 11.70 0.19
CA GLN A 95 2.14 10.55 0.12
C GLN A 95 1.54 10.35 -1.28
N GLY A 96 1.94 11.16 -2.25
CA GLY A 96 1.39 11.17 -3.59
C GLY A 96 1.64 9.86 -4.35
N PRO A 97 0.92 9.64 -5.46
CA PRO A 97 1.18 8.51 -6.34
C PRO A 97 2.58 8.56 -6.94
N ILE A 98 3.18 7.39 -7.18
CA ILE A 98 4.46 7.25 -7.90
C ILE A 98 4.17 7.34 -9.40
N ASN A 99 4.05 8.59 -9.90
CA ASN A 99 3.69 8.84 -11.29
C ASN A 99 4.83 8.52 -12.26
N ARG A 100 4.48 8.28 -13.52
CA ARG A 100 5.44 8.08 -14.62
C ARG A 100 5.75 9.41 -15.31
N TYR A 101 7.01 9.61 -15.68
CA TYR A 101 7.44 10.82 -16.39
C TYR A 101 6.63 11.05 -17.67
N GLY A 102 6.41 10.01 -18.48
CA GLY A 102 5.70 10.12 -19.73
C GLY A 102 4.24 10.53 -19.62
N GLU A 103 3.59 10.27 -18.48
CA GLU A 103 2.20 10.66 -18.21
C GLU A 103 2.10 12.05 -17.57
N MET A 104 3.06 12.39 -16.71
CA MET A 104 3.04 13.64 -15.93
C MET A 104 3.68 14.82 -16.65
N ALA A 105 4.85 14.64 -17.26
CA ALA A 105 5.63 15.75 -17.83
C ALA A 105 4.87 16.53 -18.93
N PRO A 106 4.09 15.90 -19.82
CA PRO A 106 3.26 16.64 -20.76
C PRO A 106 2.22 17.53 -20.09
N GLN A 107 1.61 17.05 -19.01
CA GLN A 107 0.62 17.82 -18.25
C GLN A 107 1.26 19.00 -17.51
N LEU A 108 2.43 18.79 -16.87
CA LEU A 108 3.15 19.83 -16.15
C LEU A 108 3.62 20.99 -17.03
N THR A 109 3.77 20.76 -18.33
CA THR A 109 4.22 21.77 -19.29
C THR A 109 3.12 22.27 -20.22
N ALA A 110 1.93 21.70 -20.14
CA ALA A 110 0.77 22.15 -20.92
C ALA A 110 0.17 23.45 -20.38
N ARG A 111 -0.53 24.18 -21.24
CA ARG A 111 -1.35 25.31 -20.80
C ARG A 111 -2.66 24.80 -20.24
N HIS A 112 -2.94 25.09 -18.96
CA HIS A 112 -4.18 24.74 -18.28
C HIS A 112 -5.15 25.91 -18.31
N ILE A 113 -6.39 25.63 -18.69
CA ILE A 113 -7.51 26.59 -18.63
C ILE A 113 -8.32 26.30 -17.38
N TRP A 114 -8.70 27.35 -16.67
CA TRP A 114 -9.53 27.20 -15.48
C TRP A 114 -10.91 26.60 -15.83
N ASN A 115 -11.37 25.63 -15.04
CA ASN A 115 -12.64 24.94 -15.26
C ASN A 115 -13.35 24.78 -13.92
N TRP A 116 -14.52 25.43 -13.77
CA TRP A 116 -15.29 25.46 -12.54
C TRP A 116 -15.75 24.07 -12.09
N GLU A 117 -16.19 23.22 -13.02
CA GLU A 117 -16.62 21.86 -12.69
C GLU A 117 -15.45 20.99 -12.15
N ARG A 118 -14.28 21.11 -12.77
CA ARG A 118 -13.06 20.47 -12.26
C ARG A 118 -12.70 21.00 -10.87
N THR A 119 -12.81 22.29 -10.64
CA THR A 119 -12.55 22.91 -9.32
C THR A 119 -13.48 22.35 -8.25
N LYS A 120 -14.78 22.24 -8.51
CA LYS A 120 -15.74 21.66 -7.57
C LYS A 120 -15.42 20.19 -7.27
N ARG A 121 -15.11 19.38 -8.28
CA ARG A 121 -14.69 17.97 -8.10
C ARG A 121 -13.40 17.85 -7.31
N ALA A 122 -12.43 18.70 -7.57
CA ALA A 122 -11.15 18.75 -6.85
C ALA A 122 -11.37 19.10 -5.36
N LEU A 123 -12.19 20.10 -5.07
CA LEU A 123 -12.54 20.47 -3.69
C LEU A 123 -13.33 19.37 -2.98
N PHE A 124 -14.30 18.74 -3.65
CA PHE A 124 -15.03 17.61 -3.09
C PHE A 124 -14.08 16.46 -2.73
N LEU A 125 -13.15 16.12 -3.63
CA LEU A 125 -12.16 15.07 -3.38
C LEU A 125 -11.22 15.44 -2.21
N PHE A 126 -10.75 16.69 -2.17
CA PHE A 126 -9.91 17.20 -1.09
C PHE A 126 -10.61 17.11 0.28
N LEU A 127 -11.86 17.61 0.36
CA LEU A 127 -12.64 17.58 1.60
C LEU A 127 -12.98 16.16 2.05
N PHE A 128 -13.31 15.28 1.11
CA PHE A 128 -13.53 13.87 1.40
C PHE A 128 -12.25 13.20 1.93
N GLY A 129 -11.09 13.52 1.35
CA GLY A 129 -9.79 13.07 1.85
C GLY A 129 -9.48 13.62 3.24
N ALA A 130 -9.72 14.89 3.47
CA ALA A 130 -9.55 15.53 4.78
C ALA A 130 -10.45 14.89 5.85
N MET A 131 -11.73 14.62 5.53
CA MET A 131 -12.64 13.90 6.42
C MET A 131 -12.07 12.52 6.79
N LYS A 132 -11.60 11.72 5.84
CA LYS A 132 -10.97 10.44 6.12
C LYS A 132 -9.78 10.57 7.07
N LYS A 133 -8.86 11.49 6.76
CA LYS A 133 -7.64 11.66 7.55
C LYS A 133 -7.91 12.22 8.95
N TYR A 134 -8.68 13.28 9.05
CA TYR A 134 -8.86 14.00 10.33
C TYR A 134 -10.01 13.48 11.17
N ALA A 135 -11.13 13.08 10.56
CA ALA A 135 -12.31 12.62 11.31
C ALA A 135 -12.32 11.10 11.55
N ILE A 136 -11.53 10.32 10.83
CA ILE A 136 -11.42 8.87 11.08
C ILE A 136 -10.03 8.53 11.61
N ALA A 137 -8.98 8.70 10.79
CA ALA A 137 -7.66 8.17 11.12
C ALA A 137 -7.07 8.81 12.39
N ASN A 138 -7.05 10.13 12.47
CA ASN A 138 -6.48 10.83 13.63
C ASN A 138 -7.29 10.60 14.91
N LEU A 139 -8.61 10.47 14.82
CA LEU A 139 -9.46 10.25 15.99
C LEU A 139 -9.44 8.80 16.49
N THR A 140 -9.18 7.82 15.62
CA THR A 140 -9.07 6.41 16.06
C THR A 140 -7.68 6.06 16.61
N ALA A 141 -6.63 6.80 16.21
CA ALA A 141 -5.24 6.52 16.60
C ALA A 141 -5.00 6.43 18.12
N PRO A 142 -5.52 7.35 18.98
CA PRO A 142 -5.30 7.27 20.43
C PRO A 142 -5.87 5.99 21.05
N THR A 143 -7.04 5.52 20.59
CA THR A 143 -7.63 4.28 21.11
C THR A 143 -6.80 3.05 20.71
N ILE A 144 -6.29 3.01 19.49
CA ILE A 144 -5.40 1.94 19.03
C ILE A 144 -4.11 1.94 19.86
N ALA A 145 -3.52 3.11 20.08
CA ALA A 145 -2.33 3.26 20.90
C ALA A 145 -2.56 2.82 22.36
N ALA A 146 -3.69 3.21 22.97
CA ALA A 146 -4.05 2.80 24.31
C ALA A 146 -4.15 1.27 24.49
N ILE A 147 -4.50 0.55 23.42
CA ILE A 147 -4.61 -0.92 23.46
C ILE A 147 -3.26 -1.59 23.15
N LEU A 148 -2.51 -1.13 22.16
CA LEU A 148 -1.36 -1.87 21.61
C LEU A 148 0.00 -1.38 22.10
N ASP A 149 0.18 -0.08 22.42
CA ASP A 149 1.52 0.48 22.67
C ASP A 149 2.10 0.09 24.03
N GLY A 150 1.26 -0.45 24.94
CA GLY A 150 1.74 -1.05 26.20
C GLY A 150 2.52 -2.34 26.02
N ASN A 151 2.51 -2.95 24.85
CA ASN A 151 3.17 -4.21 24.50
C ASN A 151 2.90 -5.34 25.51
N ASP A 152 1.71 -5.38 26.12
CA ASP A 152 1.34 -6.37 27.12
C ASP A 152 1.16 -7.76 26.48
N PRO A 153 2.02 -8.75 26.81
CA PRO A 153 1.90 -10.10 26.24
C PRO A 153 0.64 -10.85 26.73
N LYS A 154 -0.03 -10.35 27.78
CA LYS A 154 -1.28 -10.90 28.32
C LYS A 154 -2.52 -10.21 27.78
N LEU A 155 -2.37 -9.29 26.83
CA LEU A 155 -3.52 -8.64 26.18
C LEU A 155 -4.49 -9.69 25.65
N ALA A 156 -5.75 -9.64 26.10
CA ALA A 156 -6.80 -10.56 25.65
C ALA A 156 -6.98 -10.48 24.12
N GLY A 157 -7.15 -11.62 23.47
CA GLY A 157 -7.24 -11.71 22.02
C GLY A 157 -8.41 -10.92 21.44
N SER A 158 -9.51 -10.76 22.18
CA SER A 158 -10.64 -9.91 21.80
C SER A 158 -10.28 -8.41 21.74
N MET A 159 -9.44 -7.93 22.66
CA MET A 159 -8.91 -6.56 22.64
C MET A 159 -7.92 -6.36 21.50
N ALA A 160 -7.03 -7.33 21.28
CA ALA A 160 -6.09 -7.30 20.16
C ALA A 160 -6.83 -7.24 18.81
N LEU A 161 -7.87 -8.08 18.63
CA LEU A 161 -8.69 -8.06 17.43
C LEU A 161 -9.42 -6.72 17.25
N LEU A 162 -10.01 -6.17 18.32
CA LEU A 162 -10.64 -4.85 18.27
C LEU A 162 -9.66 -3.78 17.77
N ALA A 163 -8.45 -3.74 18.34
CA ALA A 163 -7.44 -2.78 17.95
C ALA A 163 -7.00 -2.94 16.48
N ILE A 164 -6.85 -4.17 16.00
CA ILE A 164 -6.48 -4.44 14.59
C ILE A 164 -7.61 -4.06 13.61
N LEU A 165 -8.87 -4.27 13.98
CA LEU A 165 -10.00 -3.81 13.17
C LEU A 165 -10.06 -2.28 13.10
N LEU A 166 -9.83 -1.59 14.22
CA LEU A 166 -9.71 -0.13 14.22
C LEU A 166 -8.48 0.33 13.42
N TYR A 167 -7.36 -0.39 13.51
CA TYR A 167 -6.17 -0.11 12.72
C TYR A 167 -6.40 -0.28 11.22
N SER A 168 -7.15 -1.31 10.81
CA SER A 168 -7.59 -1.46 9.41
C SER A 168 -8.33 -0.23 8.89
N LEU A 169 -9.25 0.29 9.68
CA LEU A 169 -10.01 1.50 9.36
C LEU A 169 -9.09 2.73 9.31
N GLN A 170 -8.25 2.89 10.34
CA GLN A 170 -7.28 3.98 10.44
C GLN A 170 -6.33 4.00 9.25
N GLN A 171 -5.69 2.86 8.95
CA GLN A 171 -4.69 2.73 7.90
C GLN A 171 -5.27 3.09 6.51
N TYR A 172 -6.48 2.62 6.24
CA TYR A 172 -7.17 2.99 5.01
C TYR A 172 -7.55 4.47 4.97
N ALA A 173 -8.10 4.98 6.06
CA ALA A 173 -8.55 6.38 6.12
C ALA A 173 -7.36 7.36 6.08
N ASP A 174 -6.25 7.06 6.77
CA ASP A 174 -5.05 7.88 6.77
C ASP A 174 -4.42 7.96 5.38
N PHE A 175 -4.10 6.81 4.82
CA PHE A 175 -3.35 6.78 3.57
C PHE A 175 -4.22 7.18 2.36
N SER A 176 -5.44 6.63 2.23
CA SER A 176 -6.32 7.04 1.13
C SER A 176 -6.82 8.48 1.28
N GLY A 177 -6.96 8.97 2.52
CA GLY A 177 -7.31 10.35 2.80
C GLY A 177 -6.23 11.32 2.33
N GLY A 178 -4.97 11.07 2.68
CA GLY A 178 -3.85 11.85 2.20
C GLY A 178 -3.73 11.83 0.66
N ILE A 179 -3.92 10.67 0.05
CA ILE A 179 -3.94 10.54 -1.41
C ILE A 179 -5.07 11.37 -2.05
N ASP A 180 -6.30 11.30 -1.53
CA ASP A 180 -7.42 12.08 -2.09
C ASP A 180 -7.17 13.59 -1.96
N MET A 181 -6.57 14.03 -0.85
CA MET A 181 -6.20 15.44 -0.67
C MET A 181 -5.19 15.89 -1.73
N VAL A 182 -4.12 15.13 -1.98
CA VAL A 182 -3.09 15.53 -2.96
C VAL A 182 -3.59 15.39 -4.40
N LEU A 183 -4.46 14.41 -4.70
CA LEU A 183 -5.15 14.32 -5.99
C LEU A 183 -6.08 15.52 -6.22
N GLY A 184 -6.84 15.92 -5.21
CA GLY A 184 -7.67 17.12 -5.26
C GLY A 184 -6.84 18.37 -5.54
N VAL A 185 -5.74 18.56 -4.81
CA VAL A 185 -4.81 19.68 -5.05
C VAL A 185 -4.25 19.66 -6.47
N ALA A 186 -3.79 18.50 -6.98
CA ALA A 186 -3.27 18.41 -8.34
C ALA A 186 -4.33 18.76 -9.39
N GLN A 187 -5.58 18.34 -9.19
CA GLN A 187 -6.71 18.66 -10.09
C GLN A 187 -7.03 20.15 -10.13
N LEU A 188 -6.79 20.92 -9.05
CA LEU A 188 -6.93 22.38 -9.08
C LEU A 188 -5.97 23.02 -10.10
N TYR A 189 -4.76 22.44 -10.25
CA TYR A 189 -3.80 22.85 -11.28
C TYR A 189 -4.09 22.25 -12.66
N GLY A 190 -5.12 21.40 -12.79
CA GLY A 190 -5.44 20.72 -14.04
C GLY A 190 -4.59 19.47 -14.30
N ILE A 191 -3.90 18.97 -13.28
CA ILE A 191 -3.04 17.80 -13.36
C ILE A 191 -3.78 16.57 -12.85
N GLU A 192 -3.83 15.53 -13.67
CA GLU A 192 -4.38 14.22 -13.31
C GLU A 192 -3.25 13.26 -12.95
N MET A 193 -3.23 12.84 -11.69
CA MET A 193 -2.26 11.85 -11.19
C MET A 193 -2.87 10.44 -11.18
N MET A 194 -2.02 9.41 -11.14
CA MET A 194 -2.46 8.02 -11.01
C MET A 194 -3.34 7.81 -9.79
N PRO A 195 -4.44 7.03 -9.92
CA PRO A 195 -5.20 6.61 -8.74
C PRO A 195 -4.34 5.68 -7.87
N ASN A 196 -4.52 5.77 -6.55
CA ASN A 196 -3.76 4.92 -5.62
C ASN A 196 -4.64 3.96 -4.81
N PHE A 197 -5.95 4.20 -4.76
CA PHE A 197 -6.93 3.36 -4.09
C PHE A 197 -8.19 3.15 -4.93
N ARG A 198 -8.72 1.92 -4.89
CA ARG A 198 -9.98 1.54 -5.52
C ARG A 198 -10.72 0.53 -4.65
N GLN A 199 -11.40 1.01 -3.61
CA GLN A 199 -12.21 0.24 -2.65
C GLN A 199 -11.56 -1.11 -2.24
N PRO A 200 -10.38 -1.09 -1.59
CA PRO A 200 -9.58 -2.30 -1.39
C PRO A 200 -10.26 -3.34 -0.50
N TYR A 201 -11.10 -2.93 0.46
CA TYR A 201 -11.81 -3.86 1.35
C TYR A 201 -13.00 -4.57 0.70
N PHE A 202 -13.34 -4.25 -0.55
CA PHE A 202 -14.27 -5.03 -1.38
C PHE A 202 -13.56 -6.13 -2.21
N SER A 203 -12.28 -6.34 -1.99
CA SER A 203 -11.50 -7.32 -2.74
C SER A 203 -11.90 -8.75 -2.45
N THR A 204 -11.93 -9.59 -3.49
CA THR A 204 -12.31 -11.01 -3.40
C THR A 204 -11.13 -11.97 -3.29
N SER A 205 -9.89 -11.45 -3.31
CA SER A 205 -8.66 -12.18 -3.06
C SER A 205 -7.55 -11.21 -2.60
N LEU A 206 -6.50 -11.73 -1.97
CA LEU A 206 -5.38 -10.89 -1.57
C LEU A 206 -4.65 -10.27 -2.78
N GLY A 207 -4.54 -10.99 -3.89
CA GLY A 207 -4.02 -10.43 -5.14
C GLY A 207 -4.91 -9.31 -5.71
N ASP A 208 -6.25 -9.38 -5.53
CA ASP A 208 -7.17 -8.30 -5.88
C ASP A 208 -7.02 -7.09 -4.94
N PHE A 209 -6.82 -7.34 -3.63
CA PHE A 209 -6.54 -6.29 -2.66
C PHE A 209 -5.33 -5.45 -3.07
N TRP A 210 -4.20 -6.06 -3.43
CA TRP A 210 -2.99 -5.36 -3.85
C TRP A 210 -3.10 -4.67 -5.23
N ARG A 211 -4.06 -5.03 -6.06
CA ARG A 211 -4.43 -4.27 -7.27
C ARG A 211 -5.27 -3.03 -6.98
N ARG A 212 -5.83 -2.93 -5.76
CA ARG A 212 -6.72 -1.86 -5.32
C ARG A 212 -6.12 -0.98 -4.20
N TRP A 213 -5.06 -1.46 -3.53
CA TRP A 213 -4.29 -0.80 -2.49
C TRP A 213 -2.95 -0.35 -3.02
N HIS A 214 -2.59 0.93 -2.81
CA HIS A 214 -1.31 1.52 -3.21
C HIS A 214 -0.93 1.21 -4.67
N ILE A 215 -1.86 1.47 -5.59
CA ILE A 215 -1.83 1.03 -6.99
C ILE A 215 -0.55 1.48 -7.71
N SER A 216 -0.10 2.72 -7.46
CA SER A 216 1.10 3.26 -8.12
C SER A 216 2.38 2.54 -7.71
N LEU A 217 2.52 2.15 -6.42
CA LEU A 217 3.63 1.32 -5.96
C LEU A 217 3.56 -0.09 -6.57
N GLY A 218 2.37 -0.71 -6.56
CA GLY A 218 2.15 -2.02 -7.18
C GLY A 218 2.50 -2.01 -8.67
N ALA A 219 2.11 -0.98 -9.41
CA ALA A 219 2.47 -0.80 -10.81
C ALA A 219 3.99 -0.61 -10.99
N TRP A 220 4.63 0.17 -10.11
CA TRP A 220 6.08 0.36 -10.15
C TRP A 220 6.82 -0.97 -9.92
N MET A 221 6.46 -1.70 -8.86
CA MET A 221 7.08 -2.99 -8.53
C MET A 221 6.88 -4.02 -9.64
N ARG A 222 5.69 -4.07 -10.24
CA ARG A 222 5.39 -4.94 -11.37
C ARG A 222 6.30 -4.66 -12.58
N ASP A 223 6.44 -3.38 -12.96
CA ASP A 223 7.11 -2.99 -14.21
C ASP A 223 8.64 -2.99 -14.11
N TYR A 224 9.18 -2.71 -12.92
CA TYR A 224 10.63 -2.54 -12.73
C TYR A 224 11.29 -3.66 -11.90
N LEU A 225 10.50 -4.48 -11.19
CA LEU A 225 11.04 -5.60 -10.42
C LEU A 225 10.46 -6.94 -10.87
N PHE A 226 9.13 -7.10 -10.85
CA PHE A 226 8.48 -8.39 -11.14
C PHE A 226 8.78 -8.88 -12.56
N TYR A 227 8.40 -8.13 -13.59
CA TYR A 227 8.61 -8.55 -14.97
C TYR A 227 10.09 -8.69 -15.34
N PRO A 228 11.00 -7.75 -15.00
CA PRO A 228 12.41 -7.95 -15.27
C PRO A 228 12.98 -9.23 -14.66
N PHE A 229 12.60 -9.57 -13.44
CA PHE A 229 13.04 -10.79 -12.76
C PHE A 229 12.40 -12.05 -13.34
N ALA A 230 11.07 -12.06 -13.48
CA ALA A 230 10.32 -13.22 -14.00
C ALA A 230 10.73 -13.61 -15.43
N LEU A 231 11.16 -12.63 -16.24
CA LEU A 231 11.60 -12.85 -17.63
C LEU A 231 13.10 -13.18 -17.76
N THR A 232 13.82 -13.33 -16.66
CA THR A 232 15.23 -13.77 -16.72
C THR A 232 15.38 -15.20 -17.24
N LYS A 233 16.51 -15.48 -17.90
CA LYS A 233 16.80 -16.85 -18.40
C LYS A 233 16.69 -17.93 -17.30
N PRO A 234 17.17 -17.72 -16.04
CA PRO A 234 16.98 -18.69 -14.97
C PRO A 234 15.50 -18.96 -14.67
N MET A 235 14.65 -17.90 -14.56
CA MET A 235 13.21 -18.08 -14.29
C MET A 235 12.49 -18.77 -15.45
N GLN A 236 12.84 -18.47 -16.69
CA GLN A 236 12.30 -19.19 -17.86
C GLN A 236 12.70 -20.68 -17.87
N ARG A 237 13.96 -20.99 -17.50
CA ARG A 237 14.42 -22.40 -17.37
C ARG A 237 13.67 -23.10 -16.25
N PHE A 238 13.52 -22.44 -15.11
CA PHE A 238 12.75 -22.96 -13.98
C PHE A 238 11.29 -23.25 -14.37
N GLY A 239 10.64 -22.35 -15.11
CA GLY A 239 9.28 -22.56 -15.62
C GLY A 239 9.18 -23.77 -16.58
N LYS A 240 10.14 -23.95 -17.49
CA LYS A 240 10.21 -25.12 -18.37
C LYS A 240 10.39 -26.42 -17.58
N TRP A 241 11.31 -26.43 -16.61
CA TRP A 241 11.53 -27.56 -15.71
C TRP A 241 10.27 -27.92 -14.93
N ALA A 242 9.61 -26.90 -14.31
CA ALA A 242 8.36 -27.11 -13.58
C ALA A 242 7.22 -27.61 -14.49
N THR A 243 7.18 -27.17 -15.75
CA THR A 243 6.20 -27.66 -16.73
C THR A 243 6.40 -29.17 -17.02
N SER A 244 7.64 -29.62 -17.19
CA SER A 244 7.95 -31.02 -17.50
C SER A 244 7.75 -31.98 -16.33
N HIS A 245 7.91 -31.51 -15.06
CA HIS A 245 7.80 -32.36 -13.87
C HIS A 245 6.46 -32.25 -13.15
N CYS A 246 5.86 -31.03 -13.14
CA CYS A 246 4.66 -30.75 -12.33
C CYS A 246 3.45 -30.32 -13.19
N GLY A 247 3.61 -30.21 -14.52
CA GLY A 247 2.55 -29.84 -15.45
C GLY A 247 2.45 -28.33 -15.72
N LYS A 248 1.64 -27.99 -16.73
CA LYS A 248 1.53 -26.62 -17.29
C LYS A 248 1.13 -25.54 -16.28
N HIS A 249 0.28 -25.89 -15.32
CA HIS A 249 -0.16 -24.94 -14.27
C HIS A 249 1.06 -24.49 -13.44
N PHE A 250 1.80 -25.44 -12.88
CA PHE A 250 2.95 -25.15 -12.02
C PHE A 250 4.11 -24.52 -12.80
N GLY A 251 4.29 -24.87 -14.07
CA GLY A 251 5.28 -24.23 -14.93
C GLY A 251 5.08 -22.73 -15.10
N ARG A 252 3.83 -22.27 -15.07
CA ARG A 252 3.46 -20.85 -15.13
C ARG A 252 3.52 -20.20 -13.75
N VAL A 253 2.98 -20.87 -12.74
CA VAL A 253 2.73 -20.24 -11.41
C VAL A 253 4.01 -20.19 -10.56
N LEU A 254 4.87 -21.21 -10.57
CA LEU A 254 6.06 -21.25 -9.71
C LEU A 254 7.04 -20.09 -9.96
N PRO A 255 7.45 -19.79 -11.22
CA PRO A 255 8.31 -18.62 -11.46
C PRO A 255 7.65 -17.30 -11.07
N ALA A 256 6.34 -17.17 -11.29
CA ALA A 256 5.58 -15.99 -10.89
C ALA A 256 5.49 -15.86 -9.36
N ALA A 257 5.32 -16.97 -8.64
CA ALA A 257 5.30 -16.99 -7.18
C ALA A 257 6.66 -16.55 -6.60
N VAL A 258 7.78 -17.04 -7.15
CA VAL A 258 9.13 -16.60 -6.73
C VAL A 258 9.32 -15.10 -7.00
N ALA A 259 8.91 -14.61 -8.17
CA ALA A 259 9.01 -13.19 -8.49
C ALA A 259 8.12 -12.33 -7.57
N ASN A 260 6.94 -12.82 -7.22
CA ASN A 260 6.02 -12.15 -6.31
C ASN A 260 6.56 -12.11 -4.87
N LEU A 261 7.13 -13.22 -4.38
CA LEU A 261 7.82 -13.25 -3.08
C LEU A 261 8.97 -12.25 -3.01
N LEU A 262 9.77 -12.15 -4.08
CA LEU A 262 10.81 -11.12 -4.17
C LEU A 262 10.24 -9.71 -4.09
N VAL A 263 9.14 -9.43 -4.82
CA VAL A 263 8.48 -8.12 -4.79
C VAL A 263 8.02 -7.79 -3.37
N PHE A 264 7.33 -8.70 -2.70
CA PHE A 264 6.82 -8.45 -1.36
C PHE A 264 7.92 -8.38 -0.30
N ALA A 265 9.02 -9.13 -0.44
CA ALA A 265 10.20 -8.97 0.40
C ALA A 265 10.80 -7.56 0.25
N VAL A 266 10.94 -7.08 -1.00
CA VAL A 266 11.44 -5.72 -1.27
C VAL A 266 10.49 -4.66 -0.73
N VAL A 267 9.18 -4.84 -0.87
CA VAL A 267 8.16 -3.92 -0.30
C VAL A 267 8.26 -3.91 1.22
N GLY A 268 8.40 -5.06 1.88
CA GLY A 268 8.60 -5.14 3.32
C GLY A 268 9.85 -4.38 3.77
N ILE A 269 11.01 -4.64 3.16
CA ILE A 269 12.26 -3.92 3.44
C ILE A 269 12.09 -2.41 3.17
N TRP A 270 11.37 -2.03 2.11
CA TRP A 270 11.12 -0.62 1.79
C TRP A 270 10.31 0.09 2.89
N HIS A 271 9.37 -0.59 3.55
CA HIS A 271 8.65 -0.02 4.71
C HIS A 271 9.59 0.30 5.86
N GLY A 272 10.51 -0.60 6.20
CA GLY A 272 11.51 -0.37 7.24
C GLY A 272 12.48 -1.54 7.41
N PRO A 273 13.57 -1.35 8.18
CA PRO A 273 14.57 -2.39 8.44
C PRO A 273 14.13 -3.42 9.49
N GLN A 274 13.05 -3.15 10.24
CA GLN A 274 12.59 -4.02 11.31
C GLN A 274 12.01 -5.32 10.74
N ALA A 275 12.20 -6.43 11.48
CA ALA A 275 11.83 -7.78 11.07
C ALA A 275 10.32 -7.93 10.77
N HIS A 276 9.48 -7.19 11.47
CA HIS A 276 8.02 -7.25 11.29
C HIS A 276 7.56 -6.79 9.91
N TYR A 277 8.21 -5.79 9.30
CA TYR A 277 7.90 -5.36 7.93
C TYR A 277 8.27 -6.43 6.90
N LEU A 278 9.41 -7.09 7.07
CA LEU A 278 9.79 -8.21 6.21
C LEU A 278 8.80 -9.38 6.38
N ALA A 279 8.42 -9.71 7.62
CA ALA A 279 7.42 -10.73 7.91
C ALA A 279 6.06 -10.40 7.28
N TRP A 280 5.60 -9.15 7.40
CA TRP A 280 4.40 -8.67 6.75
C TRP A 280 4.47 -8.80 5.22
N GLY A 281 5.58 -8.39 4.62
CA GLY A 281 5.79 -8.54 3.18
C GLY A 281 5.76 -10.01 2.76
N LEU A 282 6.55 -10.87 3.40
CA LEU A 282 6.60 -12.30 3.10
C LEU A 282 5.25 -12.99 3.32
N TYR A 283 4.51 -12.64 4.37
CA TYR A 283 3.14 -13.12 4.60
C TYR A 283 2.25 -12.85 3.36
N ASN A 284 2.21 -11.63 2.87
CA ASN A 284 1.41 -11.27 1.71
C ASN A 284 1.85 -12.04 0.45
N GLY A 285 3.16 -12.10 0.19
CA GLY A 285 3.72 -12.84 -0.93
C GLY A 285 3.41 -14.34 -0.88
N LEU A 286 3.54 -14.96 0.30
CA LEU A 286 3.26 -16.38 0.52
C LEU A 286 1.78 -16.70 0.33
N VAL A 287 0.86 -15.91 0.90
CA VAL A 287 -0.57 -16.15 0.76
C VAL A 287 -1.02 -16.05 -0.70
N ILE A 288 -0.49 -15.07 -1.45
CA ILE A 288 -0.78 -14.96 -2.89
C ILE A 288 -0.21 -16.16 -3.64
N ALA A 289 1.04 -16.53 -3.38
CA ALA A 289 1.69 -17.67 -4.03
C ALA A 289 0.94 -18.98 -3.76
N LEU A 290 0.54 -19.22 -2.50
CA LEU A 290 -0.23 -20.40 -2.12
C LEU A 290 -1.61 -20.42 -2.77
N ALA A 291 -2.31 -19.28 -2.83
CA ALA A 291 -3.60 -19.16 -3.49
C ALA A 291 -3.52 -19.52 -4.98
N ASP A 292 -2.49 -19.05 -5.68
CA ASP A 292 -2.26 -19.33 -7.09
C ASP A 292 -1.83 -20.80 -7.31
N LEU A 293 -0.96 -21.35 -6.47
CA LEU A 293 -0.51 -22.75 -6.54
C LEU A 293 -1.65 -23.74 -6.30
N LEU A 294 -2.51 -23.44 -5.33
CA LEU A 294 -3.64 -24.30 -4.92
C LEU A 294 -4.92 -24.03 -5.72
N GLU A 295 -4.92 -23.11 -6.68
CA GLU A 295 -6.11 -22.78 -7.49
C GLU A 295 -6.81 -24.03 -8.08
N PRO A 296 -6.09 -25.02 -8.68
CA PRO A 296 -6.73 -26.21 -9.22
C PRO A 296 -7.40 -27.08 -8.13
N ALA A 297 -6.79 -27.15 -6.94
CA ALA A 297 -7.35 -27.89 -5.80
C ALA A 297 -8.61 -27.21 -5.29
N PHE A 298 -8.60 -25.88 -5.15
CA PHE A 298 -9.80 -25.12 -4.77
C PHE A 298 -10.92 -25.26 -5.79
N LYS A 299 -10.63 -25.24 -7.09
CA LYS A 299 -11.63 -25.48 -8.14
C LYS A 299 -12.27 -26.88 -8.01
N LYS A 300 -11.45 -27.92 -7.82
CA LYS A 300 -11.95 -29.27 -7.60
C LYS A 300 -12.82 -29.37 -6.35
N LEU A 301 -12.38 -28.77 -5.23
CA LEU A 301 -13.13 -28.75 -3.98
C LEU A 301 -14.46 -28.03 -4.14
N ASN A 302 -14.49 -26.87 -4.76
CA ASN A 302 -15.72 -26.12 -5.01
C ASN A 302 -16.72 -26.93 -5.86
N THR A 303 -16.24 -27.64 -6.88
CA THR A 303 -17.07 -28.52 -7.69
C THR A 303 -17.61 -29.72 -6.89
N ALA A 304 -16.74 -30.36 -6.08
CA ALA A 304 -17.13 -31.52 -5.26
C ALA A 304 -18.16 -31.15 -4.18
N LEU A 305 -18.05 -29.94 -3.62
CA LEU A 305 -18.98 -29.41 -2.61
C LEU A 305 -20.19 -28.69 -3.24
N HIS A 306 -20.34 -28.71 -4.56
CA HIS A 306 -21.43 -28.03 -5.29
C HIS A 306 -21.60 -26.55 -4.89
N ILE A 307 -20.50 -25.86 -4.64
CA ILE A 307 -20.52 -24.45 -4.22
C ILE A 307 -20.94 -23.55 -5.40
N PRO A 308 -22.00 -22.75 -5.27
CA PRO A 308 -22.46 -21.85 -6.32
C PRO A 308 -21.53 -20.62 -6.41
N THR A 309 -20.38 -20.78 -7.09
CA THR A 309 -19.29 -19.76 -7.14
C THR A 309 -19.70 -18.44 -7.78
N GLU A 310 -20.78 -18.40 -8.55
CA GLU A 310 -21.34 -17.19 -9.18
C GLU A 310 -22.40 -16.49 -8.30
N SER A 311 -22.75 -17.08 -7.16
CA SER A 311 -23.77 -16.52 -6.26
C SER A 311 -23.28 -15.25 -5.54
N ARG A 312 -24.22 -14.35 -5.22
CA ARG A 312 -23.94 -13.16 -4.40
C ARG A 312 -23.41 -13.55 -3.01
N GLY A 313 -23.92 -14.63 -2.40
CA GLY A 313 -23.43 -15.13 -1.12
C GLY A 313 -21.96 -15.55 -1.18
N TRP A 314 -21.55 -16.26 -2.23
CA TRP A 314 -20.14 -16.61 -2.43
C TRP A 314 -19.25 -15.38 -2.66
N HIS A 315 -19.75 -14.38 -3.38
CA HIS A 315 -19.04 -13.12 -3.57
C HIS A 315 -18.80 -12.41 -2.22
N VAL A 316 -19.83 -12.27 -1.39
CA VAL A 316 -19.72 -11.69 -0.04
C VAL A 316 -18.75 -12.49 0.83
N PHE A 317 -18.87 -13.83 0.83
CA PHE A 317 -17.92 -14.70 1.55
C PHE A 317 -16.47 -14.43 1.14
N ARG A 318 -16.19 -14.27 -0.15
CA ARG A 318 -14.84 -13.98 -0.64
C ARG A 318 -14.35 -12.63 -0.14
N ILE A 319 -15.18 -11.61 -0.08
CA ILE A 319 -14.84 -10.29 0.47
C ILE A 319 -14.49 -10.43 1.96
N VAL A 320 -15.35 -11.03 2.76
CA VAL A 320 -15.14 -11.21 4.21
C VAL A 320 -13.88 -12.03 4.48
N ARG A 321 -13.72 -13.16 3.81
CA ARG A 321 -12.49 -13.97 3.90
C ARG A 321 -11.24 -13.16 3.57
N THR A 322 -11.27 -12.36 2.50
CA THR A 322 -10.11 -11.55 2.09
C THR A 322 -9.84 -10.46 3.11
N PHE A 323 -10.87 -9.82 3.66
CA PHE A 323 -10.73 -8.85 4.74
C PHE A 323 -10.07 -9.47 5.98
N ILE A 324 -10.45 -10.68 6.38
CA ILE A 324 -9.80 -11.40 7.49
C ILE A 324 -8.33 -11.66 7.18
N ILE A 325 -8.01 -12.15 5.98
CA ILE A 325 -6.63 -12.41 5.56
C ILE A 325 -5.79 -11.11 5.61
N VAL A 326 -6.32 -10.00 5.15
CA VAL A 326 -5.64 -8.69 5.22
C VAL A 326 -5.39 -8.29 6.68
N ASN A 327 -6.39 -8.47 7.55
CA ASN A 327 -6.27 -8.14 8.98
C ASN A 327 -5.22 -9.01 9.71
N ILE A 328 -5.03 -10.25 9.34
CA ILE A 328 -3.90 -11.07 9.85
C ILE A 328 -2.56 -10.40 9.50
N GLY A 329 -2.42 -9.85 8.30
CA GLY A 329 -1.24 -9.09 7.91
C GLY A 329 -1.00 -7.84 8.77
N TRP A 330 -2.06 -7.14 9.18
CA TRP A 330 -1.97 -5.92 9.98
C TRP A 330 -1.40 -6.14 11.39
N TYR A 331 -1.44 -7.36 11.95
CA TYR A 331 -0.74 -7.67 13.21
C TYR A 331 0.77 -7.44 13.08
N PHE A 332 1.36 -7.74 11.93
CA PHE A 332 2.79 -7.56 11.67
C PHE A 332 3.13 -6.16 11.15
N ASP A 333 2.22 -5.49 10.47
CA ASP A 333 2.45 -4.12 10.02
C ASP A 333 2.47 -3.13 11.20
N ARG A 334 1.61 -3.35 12.22
CA ARG A 334 1.43 -2.44 13.36
C ARG A 334 2.35 -2.72 14.54
N ASN A 335 2.73 -3.96 14.78
CA ASN A 335 3.45 -4.37 15.99
C ASN A 335 4.82 -4.96 15.65
N GLU A 336 5.76 -4.89 16.60
CA GLU A 336 7.01 -5.64 16.51
C GLU A 336 6.74 -7.14 16.30
N PHE A 337 7.66 -7.84 15.63
CA PHE A 337 7.42 -9.21 15.14
C PHE A 337 6.94 -10.18 16.23
N VAL A 338 7.63 -10.20 17.36
CA VAL A 338 7.29 -11.10 18.49
C VAL A 338 5.92 -10.74 19.06
N GLN A 339 5.69 -9.45 19.26
CA GLN A 339 4.44 -8.95 19.82
C GLN A 339 3.25 -9.21 18.87
N GLY A 340 3.45 -9.02 17.56
CA GLY A 340 2.47 -9.36 16.54
C GLY A 340 2.10 -10.85 16.56
N CYS A 341 3.09 -11.75 16.73
CA CYS A 341 2.84 -13.19 16.90
C CYS A 341 2.03 -13.50 18.17
N ILE A 342 2.36 -12.84 19.29
CA ILE A 342 1.65 -13.03 20.57
C ILE A 342 0.19 -12.58 20.43
N TYR A 343 -0.05 -11.39 19.91
CA TYR A 343 -1.40 -10.85 19.76
C TYR A 343 -2.24 -11.68 18.78
N LEU A 344 -1.65 -12.12 17.67
CA LEU A 344 -2.32 -13.01 16.74
C LEU A 344 -2.66 -14.36 17.42
N ARG A 345 -1.72 -14.97 18.14
CA ARG A 345 -1.96 -16.19 18.92
C ARG A 345 -3.11 -15.98 19.92
N ASN A 346 -3.04 -14.93 20.75
CA ASN A 346 -4.06 -14.65 21.75
C ASN A 346 -5.45 -14.46 21.14
N THR A 347 -5.54 -13.90 19.93
CA THR A 347 -6.81 -13.79 19.20
C THR A 347 -7.49 -15.13 18.97
N PHE A 348 -6.72 -16.23 18.85
CA PHE A 348 -7.28 -17.57 18.66
C PHE A 348 -7.35 -18.42 19.92
N THR A 349 -6.47 -18.16 20.91
CA THR A 349 -6.33 -19.02 22.10
C THR A 349 -6.87 -18.39 23.40
N ASP A 350 -7.02 -17.06 23.45
CA ASP A 350 -7.52 -16.31 24.58
C ASP A 350 -8.53 -15.24 24.16
N PHE A 351 -9.56 -15.67 23.42
CA PHE A 351 -10.62 -14.79 22.98
C PHE A 351 -11.64 -14.58 24.10
N ASN A 352 -11.38 -13.54 24.92
CA ASN A 352 -12.13 -13.28 26.14
C ASN A 352 -13.07 -12.07 26.00
N LEU A 353 -14.38 -12.32 25.85
CA LEU A 353 -15.39 -11.25 25.73
C LEU A 353 -15.62 -10.47 27.02
N SER A 354 -15.42 -11.08 28.21
CA SER A 354 -15.53 -10.34 29.47
C SER A 354 -14.38 -9.35 29.64
N ALA A 355 -13.17 -9.72 29.20
CA ALA A 355 -12.04 -8.79 29.15
C ALA A 355 -12.29 -7.64 28.16
N LEU A 356 -12.92 -7.92 27.02
CA LEU A 356 -13.35 -6.88 26.08
C LEU A 356 -14.34 -5.91 26.72
N ALA A 357 -15.38 -6.44 27.37
CA ALA A 357 -16.41 -5.62 28.04
C ALA A 357 -15.82 -4.75 29.17
N ALA A 358 -14.84 -5.28 29.91
CA ALA A 358 -14.20 -4.57 31.02
C ALA A 358 -13.21 -3.48 30.55
N ASN A 359 -12.42 -3.74 29.50
CA ASN A 359 -11.27 -2.88 29.13
C ASN A 359 -11.56 -1.95 27.94
N ALA A 360 -12.46 -2.33 27.02
CA ALA A 360 -12.76 -1.49 25.86
C ALA A 360 -13.28 -0.10 26.24
N PRO A 361 -14.17 0.09 27.24
CA PRO A 361 -14.62 1.43 27.64
C PRO A 361 -13.45 2.36 28.02
N GLY A 362 -12.44 1.85 28.74
CA GLY A 362 -11.23 2.61 29.10
C GLY A 362 -10.41 3.02 27.88
N ALA A 363 -10.23 2.11 26.91
CA ALA A 363 -9.54 2.43 25.67
C ALA A 363 -10.32 3.44 24.80
N PHE A 364 -11.65 3.31 24.74
CA PHE A 364 -12.51 4.27 24.00
C PHE A 364 -12.56 5.63 24.67
N ALA A 365 -12.34 5.73 25.99
CA ALA A 365 -12.28 6.99 26.72
C ALA A 365 -11.06 7.87 26.34
N ALA A 366 -10.07 7.31 25.62
CA ALA A 366 -9.00 8.10 25.02
C ALA A 366 -9.49 9.15 24.01
N VAL A 367 -10.75 9.02 23.56
CA VAL A 367 -11.38 9.90 22.59
C VAL A 367 -12.78 10.29 23.12
N SER A 368 -13.17 11.56 22.98
CA SER A 368 -14.46 12.04 23.47
C SER A 368 -15.66 11.40 22.73
N GLY A 369 -16.80 11.28 23.42
CA GLY A 369 -18.03 10.72 22.83
C GLY A 369 -18.46 11.42 21.53
N PRO A 370 -18.52 12.76 21.45
CA PRO A 370 -18.82 13.46 20.20
C PRO A 370 -17.85 13.14 19.07
N ALA A 371 -16.54 12.97 19.35
CA ALA A 371 -15.55 12.58 18.35
C ALA A 371 -15.80 11.17 17.82
N TRP A 372 -16.23 10.22 18.67
CA TRP A 372 -16.68 8.90 18.20
C TRP A 372 -17.92 8.97 17.32
N GLY A 373 -18.86 9.87 17.62
CA GLY A 373 -19.99 10.16 16.71
C GLY A 373 -19.52 10.59 15.33
N LEU A 374 -18.52 11.47 15.28
CA LEU A 374 -17.91 11.92 14.02
C LEU A 374 -17.19 10.76 13.28
N VAL A 375 -16.44 9.91 14.00
CA VAL A 375 -15.80 8.71 13.41
C VAL A 375 -16.85 7.80 12.77
N ILE A 376 -17.93 7.52 13.47
CA ILE A 376 -19.00 6.61 12.98
C ILE A 376 -19.66 7.20 11.73
N ILE A 377 -20.09 8.47 11.77
CA ILE A 377 -20.73 9.12 10.62
C ILE A 377 -19.80 9.14 9.42
N SER A 378 -18.54 9.56 9.63
CA SER A 378 -17.54 9.61 8.54
C SER A 378 -17.26 8.23 7.97
N THR A 379 -17.20 7.18 8.81
CA THR A 379 -17.00 5.78 8.35
C THR A 379 -18.18 5.31 7.51
N LEU A 380 -19.42 5.63 7.91
CA LEU A 380 -20.62 5.29 7.14
C LEU A 380 -20.63 6.03 5.78
N LEU A 381 -20.20 7.29 5.74
CA LEU A 381 -20.06 8.05 4.48
C LEU A 381 -19.00 7.44 3.57
N VAL A 382 -17.83 7.03 4.10
CA VAL A 382 -16.79 6.33 3.34
C VAL A 382 -17.29 4.98 2.82
N PHE A 383 -18.04 4.24 3.63
CA PHE A 383 -18.65 2.98 3.20
C PHE A 383 -19.66 3.19 2.07
N ALA A 384 -20.59 4.14 2.23
CA ALA A 384 -21.58 4.47 1.20
C ALA A 384 -20.91 4.92 -0.11
N HIS A 385 -19.92 5.81 -0.03
CA HIS A 385 -19.09 6.20 -1.17
C HIS A 385 -18.45 4.98 -1.86
N SER A 386 -17.91 4.05 -1.07
CA SER A 386 -17.24 2.86 -1.60
C SER A 386 -18.23 1.93 -2.30
N VAL A 387 -19.45 1.75 -1.75
CA VAL A 387 -20.52 0.97 -2.38
C VAL A 387 -20.94 1.59 -3.72
N LEU A 388 -21.13 2.90 -3.77
CA LEU A 388 -21.46 3.60 -5.03
C LEU A 388 -20.38 3.37 -6.09
N LYS A 389 -19.11 3.50 -5.71
CA LYS A 389 -17.99 3.26 -6.63
C LYS A 389 -17.90 1.81 -7.12
N GLU A 390 -18.15 0.81 -6.26
CA GLU A 390 -18.21 -0.61 -6.68
C GLU A 390 -19.38 -0.89 -7.64
N GLN A 391 -20.46 -0.11 -7.55
CA GLN A 391 -21.59 -0.14 -8.48
C GLN A 391 -21.33 0.63 -9.79
N GLY A 392 -20.13 1.23 -9.96
CA GLY A 392 -19.79 2.05 -11.11
C GLY A 392 -20.45 3.44 -11.13
N ARG A 393 -21.06 3.87 -10.02
CA ARG A 393 -21.70 5.19 -9.87
C ARG A 393 -20.68 6.24 -9.45
N ASP A 394 -20.87 7.49 -9.88
CA ASP A 394 -20.03 8.61 -9.45
C ASP A 394 -20.63 9.28 -8.19
N PRO A 395 -20.00 9.15 -7.01
CA PRO A 395 -20.53 9.74 -5.77
C PRO A 395 -20.69 11.25 -5.84
N TYR A 396 -19.80 11.95 -6.56
CA TYR A 396 -19.96 13.40 -6.76
C TYR A 396 -21.24 13.71 -7.54
N ALA A 397 -21.52 12.99 -8.62
CA ALA A 397 -22.74 13.17 -9.39
C ALA A 397 -23.99 12.83 -8.57
N GLU A 398 -23.92 11.82 -7.69
CA GLU A 398 -25.03 11.48 -6.79
C GLU A 398 -25.32 12.60 -5.79
N VAL A 399 -24.30 13.19 -5.17
CA VAL A 399 -24.46 14.35 -4.28
C VAL A 399 -25.09 15.53 -5.03
N GLN A 400 -24.72 15.75 -6.30
CA GLN A 400 -25.31 16.83 -7.11
C GLN A 400 -26.81 16.63 -7.41
N ARG A 401 -27.33 15.41 -7.33
CA ARG A 401 -28.75 15.09 -7.49
C ARG A 401 -29.59 15.36 -6.24
N LEU A 402 -28.95 15.51 -5.07
CA LEU A 402 -29.65 15.83 -3.83
C LEU A 402 -30.24 17.24 -3.90
N LEU A 403 -31.33 17.45 -3.16
CA LEU A 403 -31.91 18.79 -2.98
C LEU A 403 -30.87 19.77 -2.44
N LEU A 404 -30.98 21.03 -2.85
CA LEU A 404 -29.99 22.05 -2.51
C LEU A 404 -29.72 22.14 -0.99
N ALA A 405 -30.78 22.06 -0.18
CA ALA A 405 -30.68 22.03 1.28
C ALA A 405 -29.89 20.82 1.84
N LEU A 406 -29.93 19.69 1.17
CA LEU A 406 -29.18 18.48 1.57
C LEU A 406 -27.75 18.42 1.01
N ARG A 407 -27.41 19.33 0.08
CA ARG A 407 -26.03 19.43 -0.46
C ARG A 407 -25.10 20.23 0.44
N TRP A 408 -25.66 21.21 1.15
CA TRP A 408 -24.91 22.23 1.88
C TRP A 408 -25.16 22.20 3.39
N GLY A 409 -26.04 21.31 3.88
CA GLY A 409 -26.23 21.01 5.30
C GLY A 409 -25.30 19.91 5.76
#